data_cd3155a5e31c86ef96c506dd953de67e
#
_entry.id   cd3155a5e31c86ef96c506dd953de67e
#
_cell.length_a   1.000
_cell.length_b   1.000
_cell.length_c   1.000
_cell.angle_alpha   90.00
_cell.angle_beta   90.00
_cell.angle_gamma   90.00
#
_symmetry.space_group_name_H-M   'P 1'
#
loop_
_entity.id
_entity.type
_entity.pdbx_description
1 polymer ?
#
loop_
_entity_poly.entity_id
_entity_poly.type
_entity_poly.pdbx_seq_one_letter_code
_entity_poly.pdbx_strand_id
1 'polypeptide(L)'
;MKNLKMYTDQLEHDQIKLRGFERNYKGTINHLRSIAQSRDFEAMNHSLITLEDYSNSYFDNISMQLFKDLNNVSNPYLKSLLISKLTIINQNNINCHFECRDVVNDISINIFDLIRLLGISFDNALEATKYQPHGEIRVAIIQEQQQLSFIINNTTTDKTDVSEMMQEGFTTKKHHSGLGLVNIQDIKKKYPNLFVQYRKNEQWFNLNIVIIK
;
A
#
# COMPACT_ATOMS: atom_id res chain seq x y z
N MET A 1 -28.19 10.59 6.28
CA MET A 1 -27.64 11.85 6.83
C MET A 1 -26.57 11.64 7.91
N LYS A 2 -26.70 10.70 8.87
CA LYS A 2 -25.67 10.46 9.92
C LYS A 2 -24.28 10.13 9.36
N ASN A 3 -24.19 9.29 8.32
CA ASN A 3 -22.89 8.85 7.75
C ASN A 3 -22.15 10.00 7.04
N LEU A 4 -22.88 10.91 6.38
CA LEU A 4 -22.25 12.03 5.68
C LEU A 4 -21.65 13.03 6.69
N LYS A 5 -22.35 13.30 7.80
CA LYS A 5 -21.83 14.18 8.85
C LYS A 5 -20.57 13.59 9.49
N MET A 6 -20.58 12.29 9.84
CA MET A 6 -19.43 11.61 10.41
C MET A 6 -18.21 11.63 9.46
N TYR A 7 -18.44 11.50 8.16
CA TYR A 7 -17.39 11.58 7.15
C TYR A 7 -16.82 13.01 7.03
N THR A 8 -17.69 14.04 7.08
CA THR A 8 -17.26 15.43 7.05
C THR A 8 -16.45 15.81 8.30
N ASP A 9 -16.92 15.39 9.48
CA ASP A 9 -16.23 15.63 10.74
C ASP A 9 -14.83 14.97 10.75
N GLN A 10 -14.70 13.77 10.16
CA GLN A 10 -13.43 13.08 10.00
C GLN A 10 -12.47 13.84 9.07
N LEU A 11 -12.96 14.30 7.91
CA LEU A 11 -12.16 15.08 6.97
C LEU A 11 -11.67 16.41 7.58
N GLU A 12 -12.53 17.10 8.34
CA GLU A 12 -12.13 18.33 9.04
C GLU A 12 -11.03 18.05 10.08
N HIS A 13 -11.18 16.96 10.84
CA HIS A 13 -10.20 16.55 11.84
C HIS A 13 -8.82 16.23 11.19
N ASP A 14 -8.82 15.52 10.08
CA ASP A 14 -7.61 15.17 9.35
C ASP A 14 -6.95 16.41 8.73
N GLN A 15 -7.73 17.37 8.23
CA GLN A 15 -7.20 18.66 7.75
C GLN A 15 -6.55 19.48 8.88
N ILE A 16 -7.13 19.48 10.08
CA ILE A 16 -6.56 20.19 11.23
C ILE A 16 -5.22 19.59 11.63
N LYS A 17 -5.13 18.26 11.65
CA LYS A 17 -3.87 17.53 11.92
C LYS A 17 -2.80 17.82 10.89
N LEU A 18 -3.16 17.80 9.60
CA LEU A 18 -2.24 18.10 8.50
C LEU A 18 -1.68 19.52 8.60
N ARG A 19 -2.54 20.51 8.89
CA ARG A 19 -2.11 21.90 9.11
C ARG A 19 -1.22 22.04 10.34
N GLY A 20 -1.48 21.28 11.39
CA GLY A 20 -0.64 21.22 12.58
C GLY A 20 0.76 20.68 12.26
N PHE A 21 0.82 19.59 11.52
CA PHE A 21 2.08 19.02 11.05
C PHE A 21 2.86 20.02 10.19
N GLU A 22 2.23 20.61 9.17
CA GLU A 22 2.87 21.57 8.28
C GLU A 22 3.47 22.76 9.04
N ARG A 23 2.76 23.26 10.04
CA ARG A 23 3.23 24.37 10.88
C ARG A 23 4.44 23.98 11.70
N ASN A 24 4.39 22.83 12.37
CA ASN A 24 5.48 22.33 13.20
C ASN A 24 6.69 21.98 12.35
N TYR A 25 6.50 21.33 11.21
CA TYR A 25 7.57 21.02 10.27
C TYR A 25 8.28 22.28 9.75
N LYS A 26 7.52 23.30 9.32
CA LYS A 26 8.08 24.61 8.92
C LYS A 26 8.83 25.28 10.07
N GLY A 27 8.29 25.21 11.29
CA GLY A 27 8.96 25.72 12.51
C GLY A 27 10.31 25.06 12.73
N THR A 28 10.37 23.74 12.65
CA THR A 28 11.61 22.98 12.85
C THR A 28 12.64 23.25 11.75
N ILE A 29 12.21 23.36 10.50
CA ILE A 29 13.10 23.74 9.38
C ILE A 29 13.69 25.15 9.58
N ASN A 30 12.88 26.11 10.03
CA ASN A 30 13.37 27.46 10.32
C ASN A 30 14.35 27.46 11.51
N HIS A 31 14.11 26.66 12.53
CA HIS A 31 15.01 26.48 13.67
C HIS A 31 16.34 25.86 13.24
N LEU A 32 16.31 24.80 12.43
CA LEU A 32 17.51 24.19 11.83
C LEU A 32 18.32 25.20 11.02
N ARG A 33 17.63 26.06 10.24
CA ARG A 33 18.31 27.11 9.47
C ARG A 33 19.02 28.11 10.39
N SER A 34 18.41 28.50 11.50
CA SER A 34 19.01 29.39 12.50
C SER A 34 20.23 28.74 13.16
N ILE A 35 20.15 27.46 13.55
CA ILE A 35 21.26 26.70 14.15
C ILE A 35 22.41 26.53 13.15
N ALA A 36 22.10 26.26 11.86
CA ALA A 36 23.12 26.16 10.82
C ALA A 36 23.93 27.47 10.65
N GLN A 37 23.29 28.62 10.85
CA GLN A 37 23.96 29.92 10.81
C GLN A 37 24.89 30.13 12.02
N SER A 38 24.53 29.58 13.17
CA SER A 38 25.38 29.66 14.37
C SER A 38 26.53 28.65 14.39
N ARG A 39 26.58 27.72 13.44
CA ARG A 39 27.56 26.60 13.35
C ARG A 39 27.57 25.66 14.56
N ASP A 40 26.49 25.58 15.29
CA ASP A 40 26.30 24.63 16.39
C ASP A 40 25.88 23.27 15.83
N PHE A 41 26.89 22.41 15.60
CA PHE A 41 26.65 21.07 15.01
C PHE A 41 25.96 20.11 15.97
N GLU A 42 26.14 20.24 17.30
CA GLU A 42 25.42 19.40 18.27
C GLU A 42 23.93 19.73 18.31
N ALA A 43 23.59 21.01 18.41
CA ALA A 43 22.22 21.46 18.36
C ALA A 43 21.55 21.10 17.02
N MET A 44 22.29 21.17 15.91
CA MET A 44 21.78 20.78 14.58
C MET A 44 21.47 19.27 14.51
N ASN A 45 22.37 18.43 15.01
CA ASN A 45 22.15 16.98 15.01
C ASN A 45 20.96 16.59 15.90
N HIS A 46 20.83 17.17 17.07
CA HIS A 46 19.69 16.95 17.96
C HIS A 46 18.37 17.38 17.33
N SER A 47 18.34 18.53 16.64
CA SER A 47 17.15 19.03 15.95
C SER A 47 16.77 18.17 14.74
N LEU A 48 17.75 17.58 14.04
CA LEU A 48 17.51 16.63 12.94
C LEU A 48 16.87 15.33 13.45
N ILE A 49 17.41 14.76 14.54
CA ILE A 49 16.84 13.56 15.17
C ILE A 49 15.39 13.84 15.62
N THR A 50 15.15 14.97 16.27
CA THR A 50 13.80 15.36 16.71
C THR A 50 12.82 15.51 15.53
N LEU A 51 13.28 16.05 14.40
CA LEU A 51 12.48 16.17 13.18
C LEU A 51 12.17 14.80 12.57
N GLU A 52 13.15 13.90 12.57
CA GLU A 52 12.99 12.53 12.07
C GLU A 52 11.98 11.76 12.93
N ASP A 53 12.10 11.79 14.25
CA ASP A 53 11.18 11.15 15.19
C ASP A 53 9.76 11.71 15.04
N TYR A 54 9.63 13.04 14.93
CA TYR A 54 8.34 13.69 14.73
C TYR A 54 7.71 13.32 13.39
N SER A 55 8.52 13.29 12.31
CA SER A 55 8.08 12.89 10.98
C SER A 55 7.61 11.44 10.97
N ASN A 56 8.39 10.53 11.55
CA ASN A 56 8.06 9.11 11.65
C ASN A 56 6.78 8.90 12.45
N SER A 57 6.65 9.53 13.63
CA SER A 57 5.44 9.42 14.46
C SER A 57 4.19 9.99 13.77
N TYR A 58 4.35 11.02 12.95
CA TYR A 58 3.26 11.62 12.19
C TYR A 58 2.82 10.70 11.04
N PHE A 59 3.76 10.14 10.27
CA PHE A 59 3.45 9.20 9.21
C PHE A 59 2.87 7.88 9.73
N ASP A 60 3.37 7.38 10.85
CA ASP A 60 2.82 6.21 11.53
C ASP A 60 1.38 6.46 11.99
N ASN A 61 1.09 7.62 12.57
CA ASN A 61 -0.26 8.01 12.99
C ASN A 61 -1.23 8.16 11.80
N ILE A 62 -0.81 8.76 10.69
CA ILE A 62 -1.64 8.90 9.50
C ILE A 62 -1.91 7.54 8.88
N SER A 63 -0.90 6.71 8.71
CA SER A 63 -1.04 5.36 8.17
C SER A 63 -1.94 4.49 9.05
N MET A 64 -1.82 4.61 10.38
CA MET A 64 -2.65 3.91 11.35
C MET A 64 -4.11 4.39 11.35
N GLN A 65 -4.37 5.67 11.06
CA GLN A 65 -5.74 6.20 10.99
C GLN A 65 -6.42 5.89 9.66
N LEU A 66 -5.67 5.98 8.55
CA LEU A 66 -6.19 5.67 7.22
C LEU A 66 -6.43 4.17 7.04
N PHE A 67 -5.59 3.33 7.68
CA PHE A 67 -5.64 1.89 7.53
C PHE A 67 -5.56 1.18 8.89
N LYS A 68 -6.58 1.40 9.71
CA LYS A 68 -6.70 0.86 11.07
C LYS A 68 -6.44 -0.66 11.13
N ASP A 69 -6.86 -1.37 10.11
CA ASP A 69 -6.75 -2.82 10.01
C ASP A 69 -5.31 -3.33 9.82
N LEU A 70 -4.34 -2.43 9.53
CA LEU A 70 -2.92 -2.79 9.53
C LEU A 70 -2.42 -3.29 10.88
N ASN A 71 -3.10 -2.96 11.97
CA ASN A 71 -2.79 -3.50 13.30
C ASN A 71 -2.98 -5.00 13.39
N ASN A 72 -3.84 -5.58 12.55
CA ASN A 72 -4.09 -7.00 12.48
C ASN A 72 -3.03 -7.77 11.70
N VAL A 73 -2.09 -7.09 11.05
CA VAL A 73 -0.96 -7.71 10.35
C VAL A 73 0.23 -7.83 11.29
N SER A 74 0.48 -9.02 11.85
CA SER A 74 1.54 -9.23 12.84
C SER A 74 2.94 -9.31 12.25
N ASN A 75 3.09 -9.82 11.02
CA ASN A 75 4.40 -9.96 10.39
C ASN A 75 4.97 -8.58 9.99
N PRO A 76 6.14 -8.17 10.52
CA PRO A 76 6.67 -6.82 10.32
C PRO A 76 7.06 -6.53 8.85
N TYR A 77 7.53 -7.54 8.12
CA TYR A 77 7.90 -7.37 6.71
C TYR A 77 6.65 -7.16 5.83
N LEU A 78 5.60 -7.95 6.06
CA LEU A 78 4.31 -7.79 5.37
C LEU A 78 3.69 -6.44 5.72
N LYS A 79 3.67 -6.07 7.00
CA LYS A 79 3.15 -4.78 7.46
C LYS A 79 3.89 -3.61 6.79
N SER A 80 5.22 -3.65 6.74
CA SER A 80 6.05 -2.62 6.10
C SER A 80 5.74 -2.47 4.60
N LEU A 81 5.60 -3.60 3.88
CA LEU A 81 5.19 -3.57 2.47
C LEU A 81 3.83 -2.91 2.30
N LEU A 82 2.83 -3.32 3.10
CA LEU A 82 1.47 -2.78 3.02
C LEU A 82 1.45 -1.28 3.31
N ILE A 83 2.10 -0.82 4.38
CA ILE A 83 2.24 0.61 4.70
C ILE A 83 2.80 1.36 3.50
N SER A 84 3.93 0.90 2.95
CA SER A 84 4.58 1.54 1.80
C SER A 84 3.64 1.63 0.59
N LYS A 85 3.00 0.51 0.20
CA LYS A 85 2.15 0.47 -1.00
C LYS A 85 0.87 1.27 -0.84
N LEU A 86 0.19 1.15 0.30
CA LEU A 86 -1.03 1.91 0.59
C LEU A 86 -0.76 3.42 0.66
N THR A 87 0.39 3.81 1.22
CA THR A 87 0.82 5.22 1.23
C THR A 87 1.06 5.75 -0.18
N ILE A 88 1.74 4.99 -1.05
CA ILE A 88 1.98 5.37 -2.45
C ILE A 88 0.65 5.52 -3.21
N ILE A 89 -0.31 4.60 -3.02
CA ILE A 89 -1.64 4.66 -3.62
C ILE A 89 -2.35 5.95 -3.20
N ASN A 90 -2.34 6.25 -1.90
CA ASN A 90 -2.96 7.46 -1.35
C ASN A 90 -2.30 8.75 -1.88
N GLN A 91 -0.95 8.78 -1.97
CA GLN A 91 -0.20 9.92 -2.52
C GLN A 91 -0.50 10.17 -4.01
N ASN A 92 -0.94 9.16 -4.76
CA ASN A 92 -1.38 9.31 -6.14
C ASN A 92 -2.87 9.69 -6.27
N ASN A 93 -3.55 10.04 -5.16
CA ASN A 93 -4.97 10.40 -5.10
C ASN A 93 -5.91 9.31 -5.65
N ILE A 94 -5.51 8.05 -5.53
CA ILE A 94 -6.34 6.90 -5.90
C ILE A 94 -7.19 6.53 -4.68
N ASN A 95 -8.49 6.36 -4.88
CA ASN A 95 -9.37 5.89 -3.82
C ASN A 95 -8.97 4.48 -3.39
N CYS A 96 -8.57 4.33 -2.11
CA CYS A 96 -8.05 3.07 -1.60
C CYS A 96 -8.85 2.59 -0.38
N HIS A 97 -9.35 1.36 -0.47
CA HIS A 97 -9.98 0.66 0.65
C HIS A 97 -9.11 -0.52 1.06
N PHE A 98 -8.73 -0.57 2.34
CA PHE A 98 -7.98 -1.67 2.92
C PHE A 98 -8.79 -2.32 4.05
N GLU A 99 -8.89 -3.63 4.04
CA GLU A 99 -9.62 -4.40 5.04
C GLU A 99 -8.80 -5.63 5.47
N CYS A 100 -8.62 -5.80 6.78
CA CYS A 100 -8.00 -6.96 7.41
C CYS A 100 -8.63 -7.14 8.80
N ARG A 101 -9.75 -7.88 8.88
CA ARG A 101 -10.53 -7.99 10.14
C ARG A 101 -9.87 -8.88 11.18
N ASP A 102 -9.25 -9.96 10.73
CA ASP A 102 -8.65 -10.96 11.60
C ASP A 102 -7.15 -10.82 11.67
N VAL A 103 -6.56 -11.25 12.79
CA VAL A 103 -5.12 -11.17 12.99
C VAL A 103 -4.40 -12.19 12.13
N VAL A 104 -3.50 -11.70 11.27
CA VAL A 104 -2.66 -12.50 10.39
C VAL A 104 -1.37 -12.86 11.11
N ASN A 105 -1.28 -14.09 11.63
CA ASN A 105 -0.15 -14.56 12.42
C ASN A 105 0.75 -15.55 11.68
N ASP A 106 0.15 -16.36 10.80
CA ASP A 106 0.82 -17.54 10.23
C ASP A 106 0.80 -17.49 8.70
N ILE A 107 1.99 -17.54 8.10
CA ILE A 107 2.22 -17.48 6.66
C ILE A 107 3.02 -18.73 6.29
N SER A 108 2.37 -19.69 5.62
CA SER A 108 2.94 -21.02 5.31
C SER A 108 3.77 -21.06 4.02
N ILE A 109 4.24 -19.90 3.54
CA ILE A 109 5.24 -19.78 2.46
C ILE A 109 6.37 -18.83 2.89
N ASN A 110 7.47 -18.79 2.14
CA ASN A 110 8.56 -17.88 2.45
C ASN A 110 8.07 -16.42 2.35
N ILE A 111 8.30 -15.65 3.42
CA ILE A 111 7.83 -14.26 3.53
C ILE A 111 8.37 -13.36 2.42
N PHE A 112 9.61 -13.56 1.97
CA PHE A 112 10.20 -12.75 0.92
C PHE A 112 9.61 -13.03 -0.46
N ASP A 113 9.24 -14.29 -0.75
CA ASP A 113 8.50 -14.65 -1.95
C ASP A 113 7.08 -14.04 -1.93
N LEU A 114 6.41 -14.05 -0.77
CA LEU A 114 5.10 -13.38 -0.60
C LEU A 114 5.21 -11.88 -0.82
N ILE A 115 6.20 -11.21 -0.20
CA ILE A 115 6.43 -9.77 -0.35
C ILE A 115 6.69 -9.41 -1.81
N ARG A 116 7.49 -10.21 -2.52
CA ARG A 116 7.75 -10.01 -3.94
C ARG A 116 6.48 -10.15 -4.78
N LEU A 117 5.70 -11.20 -4.52
CA LEU A 117 4.43 -11.46 -5.20
C LEU A 117 3.44 -10.30 -4.98
N LEU A 118 3.21 -9.91 -3.73
CA LEU A 118 2.32 -8.80 -3.38
C LEU A 118 2.85 -7.46 -3.93
N GLY A 119 4.16 -7.21 -3.84
CA GLY A 119 4.79 -6.00 -4.37
C GLY A 119 4.49 -5.81 -5.85
N ILE A 120 4.71 -6.84 -6.68
CA ILE A 120 4.38 -6.84 -8.11
C ILE A 120 2.88 -6.60 -8.33
N SER A 121 2.03 -7.23 -7.52
CA SER A 121 0.58 -7.13 -7.64
C SER A 121 0.09 -5.71 -7.34
N PHE A 122 0.61 -5.08 -6.29
CA PHE A 122 0.31 -3.68 -5.97
C PHE A 122 0.80 -2.72 -7.04
N ASP A 123 2.01 -2.94 -7.58
CA ASP A 123 2.56 -2.09 -8.65
C ASP A 123 1.70 -2.18 -9.92
N ASN A 124 1.24 -3.37 -10.27
CA ASN A 124 0.32 -3.56 -11.39
C ASN A 124 -1.01 -2.84 -11.18
N ALA A 125 -1.61 -2.94 -9.97
CA ALA A 125 -2.84 -2.26 -9.62
C ALA A 125 -2.67 -0.73 -9.66
N LEU A 126 -1.60 -0.21 -9.06
CA LEU A 126 -1.28 1.22 -9.06
C LEU A 126 -1.13 1.77 -10.48
N GLU A 127 -0.34 1.09 -11.31
CA GLU A 127 -0.10 1.51 -12.68
C GLU A 127 -1.37 1.48 -13.54
N ALA A 128 -2.25 0.49 -13.33
CA ALA A 128 -3.51 0.40 -14.04
C ALA A 128 -4.49 1.53 -13.69
N THR A 129 -4.43 2.05 -12.45
CA THR A 129 -5.38 3.05 -11.92
C THR A 129 -4.87 4.48 -11.96
N LYS A 130 -3.55 4.69 -11.92
CA LYS A 130 -2.90 6.01 -11.72
C LYS A 130 -3.41 7.14 -12.62
N TYR A 131 -3.80 6.83 -13.86
CA TYR A 131 -4.23 7.83 -14.83
C TYR A 131 -5.74 7.83 -15.07
N GLN A 132 -6.50 7.12 -14.25
CA GLN A 132 -7.96 7.10 -14.35
C GLN A 132 -8.58 8.24 -13.52
N PRO A 133 -9.58 8.97 -14.04
CA PRO A 133 -10.23 10.07 -13.30
C PRO A 133 -10.85 9.64 -11.97
N HIS A 134 -11.28 8.38 -11.87
CA HIS A 134 -11.91 7.78 -10.69
C HIS A 134 -11.31 6.41 -10.41
N GLY A 135 -9.96 6.35 -10.40
CA GLY A 135 -9.24 5.11 -10.09
C GLY A 135 -9.50 4.66 -8.65
N GLU A 136 -9.79 3.38 -8.49
CA GLU A 136 -10.04 2.78 -7.18
C GLU A 136 -9.27 1.47 -7.04
N ILE A 137 -8.70 1.25 -5.85
CA ILE A 137 -8.03 0.01 -5.46
C ILE A 137 -8.64 -0.48 -4.15
N ARG A 138 -9.08 -1.73 -4.13
CA ARG A 138 -9.58 -2.41 -2.93
C ARG A 138 -8.67 -3.55 -2.57
N VAL A 139 -8.25 -3.59 -1.31
CA VAL A 139 -7.36 -4.62 -0.78
C VAL A 139 -8.03 -5.27 0.41
N ALA A 140 -8.11 -6.59 0.42
CA ALA A 140 -8.58 -7.34 1.57
C ALA A 140 -7.61 -8.48 1.91
N ILE A 141 -7.38 -8.68 3.21
CA ILE A 141 -6.67 -9.84 3.75
C ILE A 141 -7.65 -10.61 4.61
N ILE A 142 -7.84 -11.89 4.30
CA ILE A 142 -8.80 -12.76 4.97
C ILE A 142 -8.04 -13.94 5.56
N GLN A 143 -8.02 -14.03 6.88
CA GLN A 143 -7.45 -15.16 7.61
C GLN A 143 -8.59 -16.12 7.99
N GLU A 144 -8.52 -17.32 7.46
CA GLU A 144 -9.39 -18.42 7.85
C GLU A 144 -8.58 -19.53 8.54
N GLN A 145 -9.26 -20.56 9.07
CA GLN A 145 -8.59 -21.63 9.81
C GLN A 145 -7.52 -22.34 8.98
N GLN A 146 -7.81 -22.61 7.69
CA GLN A 146 -6.94 -23.40 6.81
C GLN A 146 -6.37 -22.61 5.64
N GLN A 147 -6.68 -21.33 5.52
CA GLN A 147 -6.17 -20.52 4.41
C GLN A 147 -5.97 -19.05 4.81
N LEU A 148 -5.05 -18.43 4.11
CA LEU A 148 -4.82 -16.99 4.11
C LEU A 148 -5.01 -16.47 2.69
N SER A 149 -5.91 -15.51 2.52
CA SER A 149 -6.24 -14.94 1.21
C SER A 149 -5.88 -13.46 1.15
N PHE A 150 -5.28 -13.05 0.02
CA PHE A 150 -5.04 -11.66 -0.33
C PHE A 150 -5.84 -11.34 -1.58
N ILE A 151 -6.70 -10.34 -1.50
CA ILE A 151 -7.53 -9.89 -2.60
C ILE A 151 -7.09 -8.48 -2.96
N ILE A 152 -6.70 -8.26 -4.22
CA ILE A 152 -6.34 -6.94 -4.74
C ILE A 152 -7.21 -6.71 -5.97
N ASN A 153 -8.13 -5.78 -5.86
CA ASN A 153 -9.03 -5.40 -6.94
C ASN A 153 -8.73 -3.97 -7.35
N ASN A 154 -8.63 -3.71 -8.63
CA ASN A 154 -8.46 -2.35 -9.13
C ASN A 154 -9.38 -2.07 -10.32
N THR A 155 -9.78 -0.83 -10.46
CA THR A 155 -10.47 -0.37 -11.68
C THR A 155 -9.54 -0.48 -12.88
N THR A 156 -10.09 -0.77 -14.04
CA THR A 156 -9.34 -0.86 -15.30
C THR A 156 -10.15 -0.31 -16.46
N THR A 157 -9.48 0.38 -17.36
CA THR A 157 -10.03 0.81 -18.67
C THR A 157 -9.45 -0.03 -19.82
N ASP A 158 -8.50 -0.90 -19.51
CA ASP A 158 -7.90 -1.82 -20.47
C ASP A 158 -8.95 -2.87 -20.89
N LYS A 159 -9.04 -3.15 -22.18
CA LYS A 159 -9.97 -4.14 -22.76
C LYS A 159 -9.32 -5.50 -23.05
N THR A 160 -8.02 -5.62 -22.83
CA THR A 160 -7.25 -6.85 -23.08
C THR A 160 -7.78 -8.00 -22.21
N ASP A 161 -7.94 -9.17 -22.79
CA ASP A 161 -8.35 -10.36 -22.05
C ASP A 161 -7.28 -10.85 -21.07
N VAL A 162 -7.70 -11.48 -19.97
CA VAL A 162 -6.76 -12.04 -18.96
C VAL A 162 -5.86 -13.11 -19.58
N SER A 163 -6.35 -13.90 -20.52
CA SER A 163 -5.59 -14.94 -21.21
C SER A 163 -4.42 -14.36 -22.03
N GLU A 164 -4.62 -13.21 -22.66
CA GLU A 164 -3.56 -12.48 -23.36
C GLU A 164 -2.53 -11.87 -22.40
N MET A 165 -3.01 -11.31 -21.28
CA MET A 165 -2.15 -10.73 -20.24
C MET A 165 -1.21 -11.75 -19.61
N MET A 166 -1.59 -13.03 -19.61
CA MET A 166 -0.82 -14.13 -19.02
C MET A 166 0.25 -14.70 -19.95
N GLN A 167 0.33 -14.27 -21.20
CA GLN A 167 1.38 -14.71 -22.13
C GLN A 167 2.74 -14.12 -21.73
N GLU A 168 3.79 -14.94 -21.90
CA GLU A 168 5.15 -14.54 -21.59
C GLU A 168 5.58 -13.34 -22.43
N GLY A 169 6.11 -12.29 -21.79
CA GLY A 169 6.54 -11.06 -22.46
C GLY A 169 5.40 -10.11 -22.82
N PHE A 170 4.14 -10.45 -22.51
CA PHE A 170 3.03 -9.55 -22.77
C PHE A 170 3.13 -8.30 -21.88
N THR A 171 3.08 -7.14 -22.51
CA THR A 171 2.94 -5.85 -21.84
C THR A 171 2.25 -4.86 -22.75
N THR A 172 1.26 -4.14 -22.23
CA THR A 172 0.64 -3.01 -22.91
C THR A 172 1.40 -1.70 -22.68
N LYS A 173 2.51 -1.77 -21.89
CA LYS A 173 3.22 -0.58 -21.39
C LYS A 173 4.52 -0.36 -22.15
N LYS A 174 4.75 0.88 -22.61
CA LYS A 174 6.04 1.32 -23.15
C LYS A 174 7.10 1.28 -22.05
N HIS A 175 8.25 0.65 -22.30
CA HIS A 175 9.40 0.51 -21.39
C HIS A 175 9.22 -0.49 -20.21
N HIS A 176 8.27 -1.40 -20.25
CA HIS A 176 8.16 -2.51 -19.31
C HIS A 176 8.47 -3.83 -19.98
N SER A 177 9.19 -4.70 -19.28
CA SER A 177 9.67 -6.00 -19.82
C SER A 177 8.60 -7.10 -19.85
N GLY A 178 7.38 -6.84 -19.37
CA GLY A 178 6.33 -7.87 -19.25
C GLY A 178 6.63 -8.99 -18.22
N LEU A 179 7.66 -8.82 -17.40
CA LEU A 179 8.16 -9.84 -16.47
C LEU A 179 7.37 -9.94 -15.17
N GLY A 180 6.45 -9.01 -14.87
CA GLY A 180 5.72 -8.99 -13.62
C GLY A 180 4.90 -10.26 -13.40
N LEU A 181 4.04 -10.61 -14.35
CA LEU A 181 3.20 -11.80 -14.27
C LEU A 181 4.02 -13.11 -14.38
N VAL A 182 5.10 -13.12 -15.15
CA VAL A 182 6.03 -14.24 -15.22
C VAL A 182 6.67 -14.51 -13.85
N ASN A 183 7.15 -13.47 -13.18
CA ASN A 183 7.70 -13.59 -11.82
C ASN A 183 6.68 -14.15 -10.82
N ILE A 184 5.40 -13.77 -10.91
CA ILE A 184 4.34 -14.32 -10.07
C ILE A 184 4.15 -15.82 -10.36
N GLN A 185 4.16 -16.22 -11.64
CA GLN A 185 4.04 -17.64 -12.01
C GLN A 185 5.23 -18.47 -11.50
N ASP A 186 6.42 -17.93 -11.55
CA ASP A 186 7.62 -18.61 -11.04
C ASP A 186 7.58 -18.77 -9.52
N ILE A 187 7.07 -17.78 -8.78
CA ILE A 187 6.82 -17.92 -7.34
C ILE A 187 5.75 -19.00 -7.10
N LYS A 188 4.64 -18.96 -7.83
CA LYS A 188 3.56 -19.94 -7.72
C LYS A 188 4.05 -21.39 -7.91
N LYS A 189 4.95 -21.64 -8.87
CA LYS A 189 5.51 -22.96 -9.13
C LYS A 189 6.30 -23.56 -7.96
N LYS A 190 6.85 -22.72 -7.06
CA LYS A 190 7.61 -23.16 -5.88
C LYS A 190 6.73 -23.74 -4.78
N TYR A 191 5.45 -23.36 -4.74
CA TYR A 191 4.56 -23.65 -3.61
C TYR A 191 3.30 -24.36 -4.09
N PRO A 192 3.12 -25.66 -3.79
CA PRO A 192 1.92 -26.41 -4.19
C PRO A 192 0.66 -25.92 -3.46
N ASN A 193 0.82 -25.22 -2.33
CA ASN A 193 -0.25 -24.65 -1.52
C ASN A 193 -0.55 -23.17 -1.85
N LEU A 194 0.07 -22.59 -2.88
CA LEU A 194 -0.15 -21.22 -3.33
C LEU A 194 -0.99 -21.21 -4.61
N PHE A 195 -2.14 -20.54 -4.55
CA PHE A 195 -3.04 -20.36 -5.69
C PHE A 195 -3.16 -18.88 -6.03
N VAL A 196 -3.01 -18.56 -7.31
CA VAL A 196 -3.15 -17.21 -7.84
C VAL A 196 -4.17 -17.22 -8.96
N GLN A 197 -5.23 -16.45 -8.80
CA GLN A 197 -6.33 -16.37 -9.74
C GLN A 197 -6.55 -14.92 -10.18
N TYR A 198 -6.79 -14.74 -11.46
CA TYR A 198 -7.10 -13.46 -12.07
C TYR A 198 -8.49 -13.53 -12.67
N ARG A 199 -9.29 -12.49 -12.43
CA ARG A 199 -10.59 -12.31 -13.08
C ARG A 199 -10.71 -10.86 -13.52
N LYS A 200 -11.34 -10.64 -14.66
CA LYS A 200 -11.59 -9.31 -15.19
C LYS A 200 -13.03 -9.22 -15.68
N ASN A 201 -13.65 -8.10 -15.40
CA ASN A 201 -14.88 -7.67 -16.03
C ASN A 201 -14.66 -6.31 -16.71
N GLU A 202 -15.72 -5.64 -17.18
CA GLU A 202 -15.61 -4.38 -17.91
C GLU A 202 -14.94 -3.25 -17.12
N GLN A 203 -15.03 -3.26 -15.80
CA GLN A 203 -14.58 -2.16 -14.94
C GLN A 203 -13.50 -2.56 -13.94
N TRP A 204 -13.40 -3.85 -13.60
CA TRP A 204 -12.53 -4.33 -12.51
C TRP A 204 -11.61 -5.45 -12.96
N PHE A 205 -10.36 -5.32 -12.54
CA PHE A 205 -9.40 -6.40 -12.53
C PHE A 205 -9.29 -6.93 -11.10
N ASN A 206 -9.46 -8.23 -10.92
CA ASN A 206 -9.49 -8.88 -9.63
C ASN A 206 -8.36 -9.91 -9.55
N LEU A 207 -7.51 -9.77 -8.55
CA LEU A 207 -6.47 -10.72 -8.19
C LEU A 207 -6.83 -11.35 -6.85
N ASN A 208 -6.86 -12.68 -6.81
CA ASN A 208 -7.01 -13.45 -5.59
C ASN A 208 -5.81 -14.38 -5.41
N ILE A 209 -5.11 -14.23 -4.28
CA ILE A 209 -3.96 -15.04 -3.88
C ILE A 209 -4.40 -15.82 -2.66
N VAL A 210 -4.38 -17.15 -2.72
CA VAL A 210 -4.78 -18.04 -1.62
C VAL A 210 -3.60 -18.92 -1.24
N ILE A 211 -3.27 -18.93 0.03
CA ILE A 211 -2.24 -19.77 0.64
C ILE A 211 -2.95 -20.75 1.58
N ILE A 212 -2.88 -22.01 1.29
CA ILE A 212 -3.43 -23.08 2.14
C ILE A 212 -2.37 -23.43 3.21
N LYS A 213 -2.81 -23.65 4.44
CA LYS A 213 -1.96 -24.01 5.59
C LYS A 213 -1.60 -25.47 5.61
#